data_d6a82207f203f326ac9e1100574ec526
#
_entry.id   d6a82207f203f326ac9e1100574ec526
#
_cell.length_a   1.000
_cell.length_b   1.000
_cell.length_c   1.000
_cell.angle_alpha   90.00
_cell.angle_beta   90.00
_cell.angle_gamma   90.00
#
_symmetry.space_group_name_H-M   'P 1'
#
loop_
_entity.id
_entity.type
_entity.pdbx_description
1 polymer ?
#
loop_
_entity_poly.entity_id
_entity_poly.type
_entity_poly.pdbx_seq_one_letter_code
_entity_poly.pdbx_strand_id
1 'polypeptide(L)'
;MDTRVRNRRIQVGEVDTFYREAGPVDAPVVLLPHGYPCSSYEFRELMPRLVDRWRLVAPDYPGCGYSATPEDFDYSFDGYAAFLDRFVKTLGIRRFALYLHDFGSPIGARLAIGAPERVTALIIQNGDIPYEDALGPKYAEIERTWTLPAEQMRAQLAEAITENIFKEEFLNAVRPELAECIPPDLWKLHWSLVTPRRKEIAVDLIAGLKENRAWFPEHRKYLATHRPPTLIVWGPQDHYMPEESGRAYLRDLPDAELHFLDGGHWLLETHLDEVVALMRDFLGRRHGGYS
;
A
#
# COMPACT_ATOMS: atom_id res chain seq x y z
N MET A 1 -14.24 22.04 12.10
CA MET A 1 -13.02 21.51 11.47
C MET A 1 -13.40 21.02 10.07
N ASP A 2 -12.62 21.29 9.02
CA ASP A 2 -12.94 20.83 7.66
C ASP A 2 -12.56 19.35 7.54
N THR A 3 -13.53 18.47 7.40
CA THR A 3 -13.35 17.01 7.31
C THR A 3 -13.33 16.51 5.85
N ARG A 4 -13.38 17.43 4.88
CA ARG A 4 -13.45 17.07 3.47
C ARG A 4 -12.11 16.56 2.95
N VAL A 5 -12.15 15.47 2.21
CA VAL A 5 -11.03 15.03 1.37
C VAL A 5 -10.95 15.92 0.13
N ARG A 6 -9.78 16.49 -0.11
CA ARG A 6 -9.51 17.34 -1.28
C ARG A 6 -8.79 16.55 -2.35
N ASN A 7 -9.29 16.63 -3.55
CA ASN A 7 -8.66 16.10 -4.74
C ASN A 7 -7.74 17.18 -5.32
N ARG A 8 -6.47 16.87 -5.44
CA ARG A 8 -5.43 17.83 -5.83
C ARG A 8 -4.56 17.31 -6.95
N ARG A 9 -3.86 18.23 -7.61
CA ARG A 9 -2.80 17.92 -8.56
C ARG A 9 -1.54 18.69 -8.21
N ILE A 10 -0.40 18.07 -8.46
CA ILE A 10 0.91 18.68 -8.28
C ILE A 10 1.92 18.10 -9.28
N GLN A 11 2.83 18.93 -9.76
CA GLN A 11 3.91 18.46 -10.62
C GLN A 11 5.03 17.86 -9.76
N VAL A 12 5.35 16.56 -10.00
CA VAL A 12 6.45 15.85 -9.34
C VAL A 12 7.46 15.43 -10.41
N GLY A 13 8.52 16.23 -10.60
CA GLY A 13 9.36 16.11 -11.77
C GLY A 13 8.51 16.31 -13.04
N GLU A 14 8.48 15.33 -13.94
CA GLU A 14 7.70 15.40 -15.18
C GLU A 14 6.29 14.79 -15.05
N VAL A 15 5.91 14.32 -13.86
CA VAL A 15 4.62 13.66 -13.61
C VAL A 15 3.58 14.64 -13.11
N ASP A 16 2.50 14.86 -13.86
CA ASP A 16 1.27 15.47 -13.34
C ASP A 16 0.59 14.48 -12.40
N THR A 17 0.77 14.69 -11.12
CA THR A 17 0.38 13.77 -10.05
C THR A 17 -0.94 14.17 -9.43
N PHE A 18 -1.91 13.28 -9.47
CA PHE A 18 -3.12 13.39 -8.69
C PHE A 18 -2.87 12.83 -7.27
N TYR A 19 -3.43 13.48 -6.26
CA TYR A 19 -3.41 12.98 -4.89
C TYR A 19 -4.62 13.44 -4.10
N ARG A 20 -4.94 12.67 -3.05
CA ARG A 20 -5.95 13.04 -2.07
C ARG A 20 -5.27 13.55 -0.81
N GLU A 21 -5.83 14.63 -0.25
CA GLU A 21 -5.33 15.24 0.97
C GLU A 21 -6.50 15.61 1.88
N ALA A 22 -6.32 15.37 3.19
CA ALA A 22 -7.30 15.75 4.20
C ALA A 22 -6.61 16.10 5.52
N GLY A 23 -7.28 16.91 6.36
CA GLY A 23 -6.79 17.32 7.67
C GLY A 23 -6.02 18.65 7.67
N PRO A 24 -5.63 19.14 8.87
CA PRO A 24 -4.89 20.39 9.02
C PRO A 24 -3.50 20.29 8.41
N VAL A 25 -3.05 21.34 7.74
CA VAL A 25 -1.76 21.34 7.02
C VAL A 25 -0.55 21.17 7.97
N ASP A 26 -0.67 21.66 9.21
CA ASP A 26 0.39 21.61 10.21
C ASP A 26 0.30 20.38 11.14
N ALA A 27 -0.72 19.51 10.93
CA ALA A 27 -0.86 18.30 11.71
C ALA A 27 0.20 17.25 11.33
N PRO A 28 0.50 16.28 12.24
CA PRO A 28 1.34 15.14 11.92
C PRO A 28 0.83 14.40 10.68
N VAL A 29 1.75 14.05 9.77
CA VAL A 29 1.40 13.46 8.47
C VAL A 29 1.29 11.94 8.58
N VAL A 30 0.25 11.39 7.96
CA VAL A 30 0.14 9.98 7.59
C VAL A 30 0.21 9.87 6.07
N LEU A 31 1.28 9.26 5.56
CA LEU A 31 1.48 8.98 4.15
C LEU A 31 0.86 7.64 3.79
N LEU A 32 0.03 7.63 2.75
CA LEU A 32 -0.82 6.53 2.35
C LEU A 32 -0.50 6.08 0.91
N PRO A 33 0.59 5.36 0.67
CA PRO A 33 0.88 4.74 -0.62
C PRO A 33 -0.07 3.57 -0.87
N HIS A 34 -0.77 3.59 -2.01
CA HIS A 34 -1.77 2.57 -2.33
C HIS A 34 -1.17 1.27 -2.88
N GLY A 35 -1.97 0.20 -2.87
CA GLY A 35 -1.66 -1.08 -3.46
C GLY A 35 -2.18 -1.27 -4.90
N TYR A 36 -2.05 -2.51 -5.41
CA TYR A 36 -2.58 -2.96 -6.69
C TYR A 36 -3.83 -3.83 -6.46
N PRO A 37 -4.86 -3.74 -7.26
CA PRO A 37 -5.05 -2.88 -8.44
C PRO A 37 -5.76 -1.55 -8.11
N CYS A 38 -5.34 -0.86 -7.07
CA CYS A 38 -6.03 0.30 -6.54
C CYS A 38 -5.36 1.65 -6.92
N SER A 39 -5.76 2.71 -6.26
CA SER A 39 -5.23 4.07 -6.32
C SER A 39 -5.43 4.72 -4.95
N SER A 40 -5.16 6.00 -4.79
CA SER A 40 -5.51 6.73 -3.56
C SER A 40 -7.00 6.62 -3.17
N TYR A 41 -7.85 6.10 -4.05
CA TYR A 41 -9.26 5.79 -3.77
C TYR A 41 -9.43 4.71 -2.69
N GLU A 42 -8.45 3.86 -2.51
CA GLU A 42 -8.35 2.90 -1.41
C GLU A 42 -8.62 3.55 -0.04
N PHE A 43 -8.11 4.75 0.15
CA PHE A 43 -8.18 5.45 1.44
C PHE A 43 -9.37 6.41 1.59
N ARG A 44 -10.34 6.39 0.64
CA ARG A 44 -11.48 7.33 0.61
C ARG A 44 -12.30 7.35 1.90
N GLU A 45 -12.51 6.17 2.51
CA GLU A 45 -13.28 6.03 3.74
C GLU A 45 -12.43 6.22 5.00
N LEU A 46 -11.14 5.86 4.95
CA LEU A 46 -10.20 6.04 6.06
C LEU A 46 -9.90 7.51 6.33
N MET A 47 -9.63 8.29 5.27
CA MET A 47 -9.18 9.68 5.41
C MET A 47 -10.15 10.55 6.21
N PRO A 48 -11.48 10.56 5.94
CA PRO A 48 -12.43 11.37 6.71
C PRO A 48 -12.49 11.04 8.21
N ARG A 49 -12.09 9.82 8.58
CA ARG A 49 -12.16 9.31 9.96
C ARG A 49 -10.97 9.73 10.83
N LEU A 50 -9.92 10.32 10.23
CA LEU A 50 -8.68 10.68 10.91
C LEU A 50 -8.33 12.18 10.80
N VAL A 51 -9.06 12.96 10.02
CA VAL A 51 -8.76 14.37 9.69
C VAL A 51 -8.76 15.34 10.87
N ASP A 52 -9.32 14.95 12.01
CA ASP A 52 -9.39 15.81 13.20
C ASP A 52 -8.02 15.97 13.89
N ARG A 53 -7.09 15.05 13.64
CA ARG A 53 -5.77 15.02 14.31
C ARG A 53 -4.59 14.91 13.36
N TRP A 54 -4.77 14.36 12.16
CA TRP A 54 -3.68 14.06 11.23
C TRP A 54 -3.92 14.68 9.87
N ARG A 55 -2.83 15.02 9.20
CA ARG A 55 -2.81 15.34 7.78
C ARG A 55 -2.56 14.05 7.01
N LEU A 56 -3.54 13.63 6.22
CA LEU A 56 -3.49 12.41 5.43
C LEU A 56 -3.19 12.75 3.98
N VAL A 57 -2.23 12.08 3.39
CA VAL A 57 -1.77 12.34 2.01
C VAL A 57 -1.62 11.03 1.27
N ALA A 58 -2.38 10.86 0.21
CA ALA A 58 -2.45 9.66 -0.62
C ALA A 58 -2.22 10.01 -2.10
N PRO A 59 -1.02 9.80 -2.68
CA PRO A 59 -0.79 9.99 -4.11
C PRO A 59 -1.37 8.85 -4.93
N ASP A 60 -1.77 9.13 -6.17
CA ASP A 60 -1.85 8.12 -7.22
C ASP A 60 -0.46 8.00 -7.86
N TYR A 61 0.06 6.80 -7.97
CA TYR A 61 1.34 6.58 -8.65
C TYR A 61 1.26 6.89 -10.16
N PRO A 62 2.38 7.22 -10.81
CA PRO A 62 2.43 7.29 -12.27
C PRO A 62 1.87 6.02 -12.92
N GLY A 63 0.97 6.17 -13.86
CA GLY A 63 0.28 5.03 -14.49
C GLY A 63 -0.91 4.46 -13.69
N CYS A 64 -1.20 4.98 -12.50
CA CYS A 64 -2.32 4.56 -11.66
C CYS A 64 -3.33 5.70 -11.48
N GLY A 65 -4.58 5.35 -11.17
CA GLY A 65 -5.63 6.31 -10.85
C GLY A 65 -5.74 7.44 -11.86
N TYR A 66 -5.69 8.67 -11.35
CA TYR A 66 -5.80 9.89 -12.16
C TYR A 66 -4.46 10.57 -12.43
N SER A 67 -3.34 9.98 -12.02
CA SER A 67 -2.01 10.50 -12.37
C SER A 67 -1.66 10.24 -13.83
N ALA A 68 -0.73 11.03 -14.36
CA ALA A 68 -0.21 10.85 -15.70
C ALA A 68 0.51 9.50 -15.87
N THR A 69 0.65 9.08 -17.12
CA THR A 69 1.38 7.85 -17.51
C THR A 69 2.52 8.24 -18.46
N PRO A 70 3.63 8.83 -17.96
CA PRO A 70 4.75 9.22 -18.80
C PRO A 70 5.41 8.01 -19.46
N GLU A 71 5.91 8.17 -20.70
CA GLU A 71 6.57 7.07 -21.43
C GLU A 71 7.91 6.69 -20.81
N ASP A 72 8.69 7.67 -20.37
CA ASP A 72 10.07 7.51 -19.86
C ASP A 72 10.13 7.31 -18.34
N PHE A 73 9.00 7.05 -17.66
CA PHE A 73 9.01 6.78 -16.23
C PHE A 73 9.48 5.34 -15.96
N ASP A 74 10.32 5.19 -14.93
CA ASP A 74 10.73 3.88 -14.40
C ASP A 74 9.59 3.26 -13.57
N TYR A 75 8.83 2.35 -14.17
CA TYR A 75 7.68 1.66 -13.56
C TYR A 75 8.10 0.47 -12.69
N SER A 76 9.34 0.44 -12.18
CA SER A 76 9.81 -0.51 -11.19
C SER A 76 9.43 -0.07 -9.75
N PHE A 77 9.53 -0.98 -8.78
CA PHE A 77 9.39 -0.63 -7.36
C PHE A 77 10.39 0.45 -6.92
N ASP A 78 11.61 0.45 -7.48
CA ASP A 78 12.63 1.46 -7.19
C ASP A 78 12.25 2.82 -7.78
N GLY A 79 11.75 2.86 -9.01
CA GLY A 79 11.25 4.08 -9.64
C GLY A 79 10.05 4.68 -8.92
N TYR A 80 9.11 3.85 -8.48
CA TYR A 80 7.99 4.30 -7.65
C TYR A 80 8.43 4.82 -6.28
N ALA A 81 9.40 4.18 -5.64
CA ALA A 81 9.96 4.68 -4.37
C ALA A 81 10.67 6.02 -4.54
N ALA A 82 11.45 6.19 -5.60
CA ALA A 82 12.08 7.45 -5.96
C ALA A 82 11.04 8.55 -6.28
N PHE A 83 9.93 8.19 -6.94
CA PHE A 83 8.81 9.09 -7.15
C PHE A 83 8.17 9.50 -5.83
N LEU A 84 7.87 8.56 -4.93
CA LEU A 84 7.25 8.82 -3.64
C LEU A 84 8.12 9.75 -2.77
N ASP A 85 9.44 9.57 -2.79
CA ASP A 85 10.38 10.46 -2.11
C ASP A 85 10.34 11.89 -2.68
N ARG A 86 10.33 12.03 -4.02
CA ARG A 86 10.16 13.35 -4.67
C ARG A 86 8.83 13.98 -4.35
N PHE A 87 7.74 13.19 -4.34
CA PHE A 87 6.39 13.66 -4.01
C PHE A 87 6.34 14.27 -2.61
N VAL A 88 6.81 13.55 -1.58
CA VAL A 88 6.79 14.07 -0.21
C VAL A 88 7.69 15.29 -0.02
N LYS A 89 8.83 15.34 -0.73
CA LYS A 89 9.72 16.53 -0.75
C LYS A 89 9.04 17.74 -1.40
N THR A 90 8.33 17.53 -2.51
CA THR A 90 7.59 18.59 -3.22
C THR A 90 6.49 19.18 -2.36
N LEU A 91 5.83 18.37 -1.52
CA LEU A 91 4.84 18.83 -0.53
C LEU A 91 5.46 19.43 0.76
N GLY A 92 6.78 19.48 0.87
CA GLY A 92 7.48 19.96 2.07
C GLY A 92 7.31 19.05 3.30
N ILE A 93 6.90 17.80 3.11
CA ILE A 93 6.69 16.83 4.18
C ILE A 93 8.06 16.31 4.64
N ARG A 94 8.42 16.60 5.88
CA ARG A 94 9.71 16.21 6.46
C ARG A 94 9.65 14.88 7.21
N ARG A 95 8.57 14.64 7.93
CA ARG A 95 8.35 13.42 8.74
C ARG A 95 6.92 12.94 8.55
N PHE A 96 6.72 11.63 8.62
CA PHE A 96 5.42 11.00 8.42
C PHE A 96 5.33 9.65 9.13
N ALA A 97 4.14 9.28 9.57
CA ALA A 97 3.78 7.88 9.75
C ALA A 97 3.49 7.27 8.36
N LEU A 98 3.92 6.05 8.12
CA LEU A 98 3.82 5.40 6.83
C LEU A 98 2.86 4.21 6.89
N TYR A 99 1.84 4.22 6.04
CA TYR A 99 0.93 3.11 5.86
C TYR A 99 1.47 2.16 4.79
N LEU A 100 1.52 0.88 5.08
CA LEU A 100 2.06 -0.16 4.19
C LEU A 100 0.97 -1.21 3.92
N HIS A 101 0.45 -1.22 2.70
CA HIS A 101 -0.51 -2.20 2.22
C HIS A 101 -0.14 -2.66 0.82
N ASP A 102 -0.28 -3.97 0.55
CA ASP A 102 -0.03 -4.54 -0.77
C ASP A 102 1.28 -4.02 -1.41
N PHE A 103 1.28 -3.57 -2.67
CA PHE A 103 2.45 -2.98 -3.35
C PHE A 103 2.89 -1.62 -2.78
N GLY A 104 2.03 -0.93 -2.03
CA GLY A 104 2.45 0.22 -1.23
C GLY A 104 3.50 -0.16 -0.18
N SER A 105 3.58 -1.43 0.22
CA SER A 105 4.55 -1.93 1.19
C SER A 105 5.99 -1.96 0.65
N PRO A 106 6.32 -2.65 -0.45
CA PRO A 106 7.68 -2.65 -0.99
C PRO A 106 8.13 -1.26 -1.46
N ILE A 107 7.20 -0.42 -1.96
CA ILE A 107 7.50 0.96 -2.36
C ILE A 107 7.79 1.83 -1.13
N GLY A 108 6.92 1.78 -0.13
CA GLY A 108 7.06 2.54 1.12
C GLY A 108 8.28 2.08 1.94
N ALA A 109 8.58 0.78 1.96
CA ALA A 109 9.75 0.25 2.64
C ALA A 109 11.05 0.81 2.06
N ARG A 110 11.19 0.93 0.72
CA ARG A 110 12.35 1.57 0.08
C ARG A 110 12.49 3.03 0.47
N LEU A 111 11.38 3.77 0.54
CA LEU A 111 11.39 5.14 1.05
C LEU A 111 11.87 5.20 2.50
N ALA A 112 11.40 4.28 3.35
CA ALA A 112 11.78 4.21 4.76
C ALA A 112 13.27 3.82 4.93
N ILE A 113 13.78 2.88 4.15
CA ILE A 113 15.19 2.48 4.14
C ILE A 113 16.08 3.65 3.71
N GLY A 114 15.66 4.41 2.69
CA GLY A 114 16.43 5.55 2.16
C GLY A 114 16.45 6.78 3.08
N ALA A 115 15.50 6.90 4.02
CA ALA A 115 15.36 8.05 4.92
C ALA A 115 14.70 7.66 6.26
N PRO A 116 15.33 6.78 7.05
CA PRO A 116 14.72 6.19 8.25
C PRO A 116 14.32 7.24 9.31
N GLU A 117 15.06 8.35 9.39
CA GLU A 117 14.80 9.45 10.33
C GLU A 117 13.50 10.21 10.04
N ARG A 118 12.93 10.04 8.86
CA ARG A 118 11.66 10.67 8.47
C ARG A 118 10.44 9.86 8.90
N VAL A 119 10.62 8.57 9.16
CA VAL A 119 9.53 7.64 9.54
C VAL A 119 9.27 7.74 11.03
N THR A 120 8.09 8.22 11.42
CA THR A 120 7.69 8.35 12.83
C THR A 120 7.01 7.12 13.38
N ALA A 121 6.35 6.36 12.52
CA ALA A 121 5.69 5.08 12.82
C ALA A 121 5.40 4.32 11.51
N LEU A 122 5.19 3.02 11.63
CA LEU A 122 4.63 2.19 10.57
C LEU A 122 3.22 1.72 10.95
N ILE A 123 2.32 1.74 9.99
CA ILE A 123 1.04 1.05 10.04
C ILE A 123 1.08 0.01 8.90
N ILE A 124 1.01 -1.27 9.23
CA ILE A 124 1.13 -2.36 8.26
C ILE A 124 -0.19 -3.11 8.21
N GLN A 125 -0.84 -3.10 7.05
CA GLN A 125 -2.05 -3.85 6.78
C GLN A 125 -1.82 -4.76 5.57
N ASN A 126 -1.76 -6.07 5.76
CA ASN A 126 -1.63 -7.04 4.66
C ASN A 126 -0.68 -6.56 3.53
N GLY A 127 0.47 -6.01 3.94
CA GLY A 127 1.49 -5.54 3.02
C GLY A 127 2.36 -6.68 2.52
N ASP A 128 2.98 -6.50 1.35
CA ASP A 128 3.98 -7.45 0.85
C ASP A 128 5.16 -7.55 1.86
N ILE A 129 5.49 -8.76 2.26
CA ILE A 129 6.37 -9.05 3.40
C ILE A 129 7.78 -9.46 2.99
N PRO A 130 8.81 -9.11 3.78
CA PRO A 130 10.20 -9.52 3.50
C PRO A 130 10.57 -10.90 4.09
N TYR A 131 9.62 -11.82 4.20
CA TYR A 131 9.81 -13.16 4.79
C TYR A 131 9.29 -14.24 3.84
N GLU A 132 10.19 -14.85 3.07
CA GLU A 132 9.84 -15.82 2.03
C GLU A 132 9.09 -17.04 2.56
N ASP A 133 9.43 -17.49 3.76
CA ASP A 133 8.84 -18.67 4.42
C ASP A 133 7.43 -18.41 5.00
N ALA A 134 6.94 -17.20 4.91
CA ALA A 134 5.64 -16.80 5.42
C ALA A 134 4.68 -16.29 4.33
N LEU A 135 5.06 -16.42 3.05
CA LEU A 135 4.20 -16.08 1.91
C LEU A 135 3.15 -17.17 1.67
N GLY A 136 1.98 -16.74 1.19
CA GLY A 136 0.83 -17.61 1.01
C GLY A 136 0.79 -18.35 -0.33
N PRO A 137 -0.21 -19.24 -0.51
CA PRO A 137 -0.33 -20.09 -1.69
C PRO A 137 -0.56 -19.32 -2.99
N LYS A 138 -1.27 -18.19 -2.96
CA LYS A 138 -1.45 -17.34 -4.15
C LYS A 138 -0.15 -16.67 -4.59
N TYR A 139 0.70 -16.30 -3.63
CA TYR A 139 2.04 -15.78 -3.96
C TYR A 139 2.89 -16.86 -4.64
N ALA A 140 2.82 -18.11 -4.17
CA ALA A 140 3.49 -19.23 -4.80
C ALA A 140 3.01 -19.51 -6.25
N GLU A 141 1.81 -19.12 -6.62
CA GLU A 141 1.33 -19.18 -8.01
C GLU A 141 2.05 -18.17 -8.90
N ILE A 142 2.28 -16.96 -8.40
CA ILE A 142 3.08 -15.94 -9.09
C ILE A 142 4.52 -16.46 -9.26
N GLU A 143 5.12 -17.02 -8.23
CA GLU A 143 6.49 -17.55 -8.25
C GLU A 143 6.69 -18.64 -9.30
N ARG A 144 5.69 -19.49 -9.52
CA ARG A 144 5.78 -20.50 -10.59
C ARG A 144 5.97 -19.89 -11.97
N THR A 145 5.43 -18.69 -12.20
CA THR A 145 5.63 -18.00 -13.49
C THR A 145 7.08 -17.58 -13.71
N TRP A 146 7.86 -17.38 -12.64
CA TRP A 146 9.28 -16.94 -12.73
C TRP A 146 10.22 -17.98 -13.36
N THR A 147 9.77 -19.23 -13.47
CA THR A 147 10.51 -20.31 -14.12
C THR A 147 10.30 -20.34 -15.63
N LEU A 148 9.32 -19.57 -16.13
CA LEU A 148 9.01 -19.48 -17.55
C LEU A 148 9.98 -18.53 -18.29
N PRO A 149 10.19 -18.73 -19.61
CA PRO A 149 10.79 -17.69 -20.43
C PRO A 149 10.07 -16.35 -20.28
N ALA A 150 10.80 -15.24 -20.28
CA ALA A 150 10.26 -13.91 -19.97
C ALA A 150 9.02 -13.54 -20.81
N GLU A 151 8.99 -13.87 -22.10
CA GLU A 151 7.84 -13.61 -22.96
C GLU A 151 6.60 -14.42 -22.54
N GLN A 152 6.77 -15.70 -22.19
CA GLN A 152 5.68 -16.56 -21.74
C GLN A 152 5.15 -16.11 -20.37
N MET A 153 6.04 -15.75 -19.45
CA MET A 153 5.66 -15.19 -18.15
C MET A 153 4.81 -13.94 -18.34
N ARG A 154 5.26 -13.00 -19.16
CA ARG A 154 4.53 -11.75 -19.43
C ARG A 154 3.18 -11.99 -20.08
N ALA A 155 3.09 -12.92 -21.03
CA ALA A 155 1.83 -13.29 -21.67
C ALA A 155 0.84 -13.86 -20.63
N GLN A 156 1.28 -14.77 -19.80
CA GLN A 156 0.44 -15.36 -18.74
C GLN A 156 -0.03 -14.31 -17.73
N LEU A 157 0.85 -13.40 -17.26
CA LEU A 157 0.48 -12.31 -16.38
C LEU A 157 -0.51 -11.35 -17.06
N ALA A 158 -0.34 -11.06 -18.34
CA ALA A 158 -1.25 -10.20 -19.09
C ALA A 158 -2.65 -10.81 -19.25
N GLU A 159 -2.76 -12.13 -19.40
CA GLU A 159 -4.05 -12.85 -19.42
C GLU A 159 -4.78 -12.78 -18.08
N ALA A 160 -4.05 -12.73 -16.98
CA ALA A 160 -4.62 -12.57 -15.63
C ALA A 160 -5.13 -11.15 -15.34
N ILE A 161 -4.82 -10.13 -16.15
CA ILE A 161 -5.32 -8.76 -15.94
C ILE A 161 -6.63 -8.55 -16.72
N THR A 162 -7.74 -8.80 -16.05
CA THR A 162 -9.11 -8.65 -16.55
C THR A 162 -10.02 -8.01 -15.50
N GLU A 163 -11.19 -7.49 -15.91
CA GLU A 163 -12.17 -6.93 -14.96
C GLU A 163 -12.60 -7.97 -13.93
N ASN A 164 -12.76 -9.23 -14.36
CA ASN A 164 -13.15 -10.30 -13.45
C ASN A 164 -12.08 -10.57 -12.38
N ILE A 165 -10.80 -10.57 -12.76
CA ILE A 165 -9.71 -10.73 -11.80
C ILE A 165 -9.65 -9.52 -10.86
N PHE A 166 -9.83 -8.28 -11.33
CA PHE A 166 -9.95 -7.12 -10.45
C PHE A 166 -11.06 -7.30 -9.42
N LYS A 167 -12.24 -7.79 -9.84
CA LYS A 167 -13.31 -8.11 -8.91
C LYS A 167 -12.91 -9.20 -7.91
N GLU A 168 -12.27 -10.26 -8.38
CA GLU A 168 -11.82 -11.37 -7.53
C GLU A 168 -10.78 -10.92 -6.51
N GLU A 169 -9.88 -9.98 -6.85
CA GLU A 169 -8.90 -9.44 -5.90
C GLU A 169 -9.58 -8.75 -4.70
N PHE A 170 -10.66 -8.00 -4.92
CA PHE A 170 -11.40 -7.37 -3.82
C PHE A 170 -12.27 -8.35 -3.01
N LEU A 171 -12.78 -9.41 -3.63
CA LEU A 171 -13.71 -10.37 -3.00
C LEU A 171 -13.02 -11.64 -2.52
N ASN A 172 -11.75 -11.85 -2.86
CA ASN A 172 -11.02 -13.06 -2.49
C ASN A 172 -10.84 -13.16 -0.97
N ALA A 173 -11.11 -14.36 -0.44
CA ALA A 173 -11.04 -14.65 0.99
C ALA A 173 -11.93 -13.75 1.88
N VAL A 174 -12.97 -13.16 1.30
CA VAL A 174 -13.98 -12.39 2.03
C VAL A 174 -15.20 -13.25 2.26
N ARG A 175 -15.69 -13.32 3.50
CA ARG A 175 -16.93 -14.03 3.83
C ARG A 175 -18.12 -13.43 3.06
N PRO A 176 -19.12 -14.23 2.66
CA PRO A 176 -20.24 -13.77 1.83
C PRO A 176 -20.94 -12.52 2.39
N GLU A 177 -21.18 -12.49 3.70
CA GLU A 177 -21.84 -11.36 4.37
C GLU A 177 -21.02 -10.07 4.36
N LEU A 178 -19.69 -10.14 4.31
CA LEU A 178 -18.79 -8.99 4.17
C LEU A 178 -18.59 -8.62 2.70
N ALA A 179 -18.62 -9.60 1.80
CA ALA A 179 -18.50 -9.35 0.36
C ALA A 179 -19.64 -8.46 -0.17
N GLU A 180 -20.84 -8.57 0.41
CA GLU A 180 -21.99 -7.71 0.09
C GLU A 180 -21.75 -6.23 0.46
N CYS A 181 -20.83 -5.94 1.37
CA CYS A 181 -20.47 -4.57 1.78
C CYS A 181 -19.43 -3.93 0.84
N ILE A 182 -18.71 -4.72 0.03
CA ILE A 182 -17.68 -4.20 -0.88
C ILE A 182 -18.34 -3.66 -2.15
N PRO A 183 -18.29 -2.33 -2.40
CA PRO A 183 -19.00 -1.74 -3.51
C PRO A 183 -18.37 -2.15 -4.85
N PRO A 184 -19.18 -2.46 -5.88
CA PRO A 184 -18.67 -2.79 -7.21
C PRO A 184 -17.92 -1.64 -7.88
N ASP A 185 -18.12 -0.41 -7.38
CA ASP A 185 -17.40 0.79 -7.83
C ASP A 185 -15.88 0.63 -7.71
N LEU A 186 -15.39 -0.13 -6.74
CA LEU A 186 -13.95 -0.36 -6.55
C LEU A 186 -13.31 -0.96 -7.80
N TRP A 187 -13.72 -2.16 -8.20
CA TRP A 187 -13.10 -2.80 -9.36
C TRP A 187 -13.50 -2.16 -10.68
N LYS A 188 -14.76 -1.68 -10.81
CA LYS A 188 -15.22 -1.01 -12.02
C LYS A 188 -14.50 0.31 -12.28
N LEU A 189 -14.29 1.13 -11.25
CA LEU A 189 -13.51 2.36 -11.36
C LEU A 189 -12.09 2.05 -11.85
N HIS A 190 -11.40 1.17 -11.14
CA HIS A 190 -10.00 0.88 -11.47
C HIS A 190 -9.87 0.22 -12.84
N TRP A 191 -10.77 -0.72 -13.19
CA TRP A 191 -10.80 -1.32 -14.51
C TRP A 191 -11.06 -0.30 -15.62
N SER A 192 -11.97 0.66 -15.41
CA SER A 192 -12.28 1.71 -16.40
C SER A 192 -11.07 2.59 -16.74
N LEU A 193 -10.07 2.64 -15.87
CA LEU A 193 -8.83 3.41 -16.05
C LEU A 193 -7.70 2.59 -16.70
N VAL A 194 -7.89 1.29 -16.91
CA VAL A 194 -6.90 0.42 -17.54
C VAL A 194 -6.86 0.72 -19.06
N THR A 195 -5.72 1.22 -19.49
CA THR A 195 -5.37 1.36 -20.91
C THR A 195 -4.39 0.23 -21.32
N PRO A 196 -4.15 -0.02 -22.62
CA PRO A 196 -3.12 -0.98 -23.03
C PRO A 196 -1.76 -0.72 -22.33
N ARG A 197 -1.32 0.54 -22.28
CA ARG A 197 -0.06 0.92 -21.61
C ARG A 197 -0.09 0.64 -20.10
N ARG A 198 -1.19 0.94 -19.41
CA ARG A 198 -1.33 0.66 -17.98
C ARG A 198 -1.40 -0.84 -17.69
N LYS A 199 -1.95 -1.62 -18.60
CA LYS A 199 -1.91 -3.08 -18.51
C LYS A 199 -0.47 -3.61 -18.61
N GLU A 200 0.34 -3.08 -19.53
CA GLU A 200 1.76 -3.42 -19.63
C GLU A 200 2.52 -3.06 -18.34
N ILE A 201 2.28 -1.87 -17.78
CA ILE A 201 2.87 -1.42 -16.52
C ILE A 201 2.50 -2.37 -15.37
N ALA A 202 1.24 -2.81 -15.28
CA ALA A 202 0.81 -3.77 -14.28
C ALA A 202 1.53 -5.13 -14.44
N VAL A 203 1.70 -5.60 -15.66
CA VAL A 203 2.50 -6.81 -15.96
C VAL A 203 3.94 -6.65 -15.51
N ASP A 204 4.56 -5.49 -15.80
CA ASP A 204 5.94 -5.20 -15.38
C ASP A 204 6.08 -5.20 -13.87
N LEU A 205 5.13 -4.59 -13.18
CA LEU A 205 5.15 -4.50 -11.72
C LEU A 205 4.99 -5.88 -11.06
N ILE A 206 4.03 -6.70 -11.52
CA ILE A 206 3.85 -8.07 -11.01
C ILE A 206 5.07 -8.95 -11.32
N ALA A 207 5.63 -8.85 -12.52
CA ALA A 207 6.88 -9.53 -12.89
C ALA A 207 8.04 -9.09 -12.00
N GLY A 208 8.10 -7.81 -11.63
CA GLY A 208 9.12 -7.20 -10.76
C GLY A 208 9.10 -7.69 -9.32
N LEU A 209 8.09 -8.46 -8.90
CA LEU A 209 8.11 -9.13 -7.59
C LEU A 209 9.26 -10.12 -7.44
N LYS A 210 9.74 -10.70 -8.56
CA LYS A 210 10.92 -11.56 -8.56
C LYS A 210 12.16 -10.79 -8.12
N GLU A 211 12.39 -9.62 -8.71
CA GLU A 211 13.52 -8.75 -8.39
C GLU A 211 13.35 -8.11 -7.00
N ASN A 212 12.10 -7.89 -6.56
CA ASN A 212 11.80 -7.35 -5.24
C ASN A 212 12.36 -8.23 -4.10
N ARG A 213 12.53 -9.53 -4.31
CA ARG A 213 13.13 -10.43 -3.32
C ARG A 213 14.56 -10.06 -2.93
N ALA A 214 15.31 -9.44 -3.82
CA ALA A 214 16.65 -8.95 -3.50
C ALA A 214 16.65 -7.87 -2.40
N TRP A 215 15.50 -7.20 -2.18
CA TRP A 215 15.33 -6.20 -1.13
C TRP A 215 14.93 -6.77 0.24
N PHE A 216 14.52 -8.02 0.34
CA PHE A 216 14.08 -8.62 1.60
C PHE A 216 15.14 -8.53 2.71
N PRO A 217 16.42 -8.83 2.48
CA PRO A 217 17.46 -8.67 3.51
C PRO A 217 17.60 -7.23 4.00
N GLU A 218 17.58 -6.24 3.10
CA GLU A 218 17.70 -4.83 3.46
C GLU A 218 16.45 -4.33 4.19
N HIS A 219 15.26 -4.78 3.80
CA HIS A 219 14.02 -4.46 4.50
C HIS A 219 14.04 -5.03 5.93
N ARG A 220 14.37 -6.30 6.11
CA ARG A 220 14.51 -6.92 7.44
C ARG A 220 15.56 -6.22 8.29
N LYS A 221 16.71 -5.90 7.69
CA LYS A 221 17.77 -5.15 8.37
C LYS A 221 17.28 -3.77 8.83
N TYR A 222 16.51 -3.05 8.01
CA TYR A 222 15.88 -1.79 8.40
C TYR A 222 14.97 -1.98 9.62
N LEU A 223 14.06 -2.95 9.58
CA LEU A 223 13.15 -3.24 10.68
C LEU A 223 13.90 -3.56 11.98
N ALA A 224 14.88 -4.48 11.92
CA ALA A 224 15.66 -4.90 13.09
C ALA A 224 16.54 -3.79 13.67
N THR A 225 17.06 -2.88 12.80
CA THR A 225 18.01 -1.85 13.22
C THR A 225 17.31 -0.59 13.75
N HIS A 226 16.28 -0.12 13.03
CA HIS A 226 15.62 1.14 13.35
C HIS A 226 14.42 0.97 14.27
N ARG A 227 13.79 -0.21 14.28
CA ARG A 227 12.64 -0.57 15.12
C ARG A 227 11.62 0.57 15.26
N PRO A 228 11.10 1.11 14.14
CA PRO A 228 10.11 2.16 14.22
C PRO A 228 8.91 1.65 15.01
N PRO A 229 8.24 2.49 15.81
CA PRO A 229 6.96 2.12 16.41
C PRO A 229 6.02 1.59 15.33
N THR A 230 5.47 0.40 15.52
CA THR A 230 4.71 -0.30 14.46
C THR A 230 3.39 -0.83 14.99
N LEU A 231 2.31 -0.52 14.26
CA LEU A 231 1.00 -1.15 14.36
C LEU A 231 0.83 -2.08 13.16
N ILE A 232 0.53 -3.33 13.42
CA ILE A 232 0.21 -4.35 12.41
C ILE A 232 -1.27 -4.70 12.57
N VAL A 233 -2.07 -4.45 11.54
CA VAL A 233 -3.47 -4.85 11.47
C VAL A 233 -3.60 -5.83 10.32
N TRP A 234 -4.03 -7.05 10.59
CA TRP A 234 -3.91 -8.13 9.62
C TRP A 234 -5.21 -8.91 9.45
N GLY A 235 -5.60 -9.11 8.19
CA GLY A 235 -6.66 -10.04 7.80
C GLY A 235 -6.05 -11.44 7.56
N PRO A 236 -6.23 -12.41 8.48
CA PRO A 236 -5.57 -13.71 8.41
C PRO A 236 -6.06 -14.60 7.28
N GLN A 237 -7.18 -14.26 6.64
CA GLN A 237 -7.77 -15.01 5.54
C GLN A 237 -7.17 -14.64 4.17
N ASP A 238 -6.22 -13.73 4.13
CA ASP A 238 -5.52 -13.34 2.92
C ASP A 238 -4.74 -14.51 2.32
N HIS A 239 -5.00 -14.84 1.06
CA HIS A 239 -4.35 -15.96 0.39
C HIS A 239 -2.96 -15.62 -0.16
N TYR A 240 -2.60 -14.32 -0.26
CA TYR A 240 -1.25 -13.88 -0.59
C TYR A 240 -0.36 -13.83 0.63
N MET A 241 -0.86 -13.22 1.70
CA MET A 241 -0.17 -12.99 2.96
C MET A 241 -1.05 -13.47 4.14
N PRO A 242 -1.03 -14.79 4.46
CA PRO A 242 -1.84 -15.37 5.53
C PRO A 242 -1.42 -14.90 6.93
N GLU A 243 -2.02 -15.47 7.97
CA GLU A 243 -1.73 -15.11 9.37
C GLU A 243 -0.24 -15.14 9.72
N GLU A 244 0.49 -16.13 9.22
CA GLU A 244 1.93 -16.31 9.43
C GLU A 244 2.72 -15.12 8.92
N SER A 245 2.26 -14.47 7.86
CA SER A 245 2.89 -13.26 7.30
C SER A 245 2.86 -12.09 8.28
N GLY A 246 1.71 -11.84 8.91
CA GLY A 246 1.58 -10.82 9.96
C GLY A 246 2.46 -11.13 11.17
N ARG A 247 2.51 -12.39 11.60
CA ARG A 247 3.35 -12.83 12.72
C ARG A 247 4.85 -12.75 12.41
N ALA A 248 5.24 -12.91 11.15
CA ALA A 248 6.65 -12.90 10.75
C ALA A 248 7.34 -11.56 11.06
N TYR A 249 6.60 -10.44 11.00
CA TYR A 249 7.14 -9.13 11.38
C TYR A 249 7.68 -9.06 12.81
N LEU A 250 7.11 -9.83 13.75
CA LEU A 250 7.56 -9.85 15.15
C LEU A 250 8.97 -10.42 15.33
N ARG A 251 9.52 -11.08 14.31
CA ARG A 251 10.92 -11.56 14.30
C ARG A 251 11.91 -10.39 14.37
N ASP A 252 11.62 -9.30 13.66
CA ASP A 252 12.48 -8.11 13.57
C ASP A 252 11.89 -6.91 14.35
N LEU A 253 10.58 -6.94 14.66
CA LEU A 253 9.83 -5.93 15.42
C LEU A 253 9.11 -6.56 16.63
N PRO A 254 9.84 -7.03 17.65
CA PRO A 254 9.22 -7.73 18.78
C PRO A 254 8.26 -6.86 19.61
N ASP A 255 8.40 -5.54 19.54
CA ASP A 255 7.55 -4.57 20.25
C ASP A 255 6.38 -4.03 19.39
N ALA A 256 6.16 -4.57 18.20
CA ALA A 256 5.04 -4.17 17.35
C ALA A 256 3.70 -4.64 17.93
N GLU A 257 2.68 -3.79 17.79
CA GLU A 257 1.32 -4.12 18.16
C GLU A 257 0.67 -4.88 17.01
N LEU A 258 0.37 -6.18 17.21
CA LEU A 258 -0.23 -7.04 16.19
C LEU A 258 -1.68 -7.34 16.54
N HIS A 259 -2.59 -7.02 15.63
CA HIS A 259 -4.02 -7.28 15.71
C HIS A 259 -4.51 -8.05 14.50
N PHE A 260 -5.19 -9.16 14.72
CA PHE A 260 -5.89 -9.91 13.67
C PHE A 260 -7.38 -9.51 13.68
N LEU A 261 -7.88 -9.14 12.50
CA LEU A 261 -9.30 -8.91 12.24
C LEU A 261 -9.82 -10.03 11.35
N ASP A 262 -11.05 -10.49 11.57
CA ASP A 262 -11.63 -11.65 10.88
C ASP A 262 -12.00 -11.32 9.41
N GLY A 263 -11.00 -11.01 8.60
CA GLY A 263 -11.10 -10.58 7.21
C GLY A 263 -9.92 -11.03 6.35
N GLY A 264 -9.98 -10.63 5.08
CA GLY A 264 -8.95 -10.88 4.09
C GLY A 264 -8.06 -9.65 3.84
N HIS A 265 -7.62 -9.51 2.59
CA HIS A 265 -6.65 -8.51 2.17
C HIS A 265 -7.13 -7.05 2.33
N TRP A 266 -8.42 -6.77 2.09
CA TRP A 266 -8.98 -5.40 2.01
C TRP A 266 -9.72 -5.00 3.28
N LEU A 267 -9.01 -4.89 4.42
CA LEU A 267 -9.62 -4.56 5.72
C LEU A 267 -10.28 -3.18 5.75
N LEU A 268 -9.83 -2.22 4.95
CA LEU A 268 -10.48 -0.90 4.85
C LEU A 268 -11.89 -0.96 4.21
N GLU A 269 -12.22 -2.04 3.53
CA GLU A 269 -13.55 -2.26 2.97
C GLU A 269 -14.46 -3.06 3.93
N THR A 270 -13.87 -3.90 4.78
CA THR A 270 -14.62 -4.85 5.62
C THR A 270 -14.57 -4.55 7.12
N HIS A 271 -13.51 -3.91 7.61
CA HIS A 271 -13.24 -3.68 9.05
C HIS A 271 -12.73 -2.24 9.31
N LEU A 272 -13.28 -1.26 8.56
CA LEU A 272 -12.81 0.13 8.64
C LEU A 272 -12.85 0.69 10.06
N ASP A 273 -13.91 0.45 10.80
CA ASP A 273 -14.10 1.03 12.14
C ASP A 273 -13.06 0.51 13.13
N GLU A 274 -12.74 -0.77 13.06
CA GLU A 274 -11.70 -1.40 13.89
C GLU A 274 -10.30 -0.89 13.51
N VAL A 275 -9.99 -0.81 12.21
CA VAL A 275 -8.72 -0.25 11.72
C VAL A 275 -8.56 1.20 12.17
N VAL A 276 -9.60 2.02 12.03
CA VAL A 276 -9.61 3.41 12.49
C VAL A 276 -9.39 3.51 13.99
N ALA A 277 -10.07 2.69 14.78
CA ALA A 277 -9.93 2.69 16.25
C ALA A 277 -8.49 2.36 16.68
N LEU A 278 -7.90 1.33 16.08
CA LEU A 278 -6.52 0.92 16.33
C LEU A 278 -5.52 2.01 15.92
N MET A 279 -5.68 2.59 14.72
CA MET A 279 -4.82 3.68 14.26
C MET A 279 -4.92 4.92 15.15
N ARG A 280 -6.13 5.32 15.57
CA ARG A 280 -6.34 6.48 16.45
C ARG A 280 -5.68 6.29 17.81
N ASP A 281 -5.81 5.12 18.40
CA ASP A 281 -5.16 4.79 19.65
C ASP A 281 -3.65 4.77 19.52
N PHE A 282 -3.12 4.02 18.56
CA PHE A 282 -1.68 3.88 18.32
C PHE A 282 -1.01 5.21 18.00
N LEU A 283 -1.50 5.95 17.01
CA LEU A 283 -0.93 7.24 16.59
C LEU A 283 -1.14 8.31 17.67
N GLY A 284 -2.26 8.28 18.38
CA GLY A 284 -2.56 9.21 19.47
C GLY A 284 -1.55 9.12 20.63
N ARG A 285 -1.12 7.94 21.00
CA ARG A 285 -0.06 7.73 22.00
C ARG A 285 1.31 8.23 21.55
N ARG A 286 1.58 8.30 20.24
CA ARG A 286 2.87 8.75 19.66
C ARG A 286 2.95 10.26 19.47
N HIS A 287 1.80 10.93 19.34
CA HIS A 287 1.72 12.38 19.12
C HIS A 287 1.14 13.15 20.31
N GLY A 288 0.92 12.51 21.45
CA GLY A 288 0.36 13.11 22.68
C GLY A 288 1.24 14.16 23.38
N GLY A 289 2.27 14.69 22.73
CA GLY A 289 3.14 15.74 23.22
C GLY A 289 2.93 17.13 22.62
N TYR A 290 1.91 17.32 21.79
CA TYR A 290 1.53 18.62 21.25
C TYR A 290 0.19 19.06 21.87
N SER A 291 0.21 19.41 23.16
CA SER A 291 -0.82 20.23 23.81
C SER A 291 -0.37 21.69 23.84
#